data_2f0003274d369a1be105cde94677138c
#
_entry.id   2f0003274d369a1be105cde94677138c
#
_cell.length_a   1.000
_cell.length_b   1.000
_cell.length_c   1.000
_cell.angle_alpha   90.00
_cell.angle_beta   90.00
_cell.angle_gamma   90.00
#
_symmetry.space_group_name_H-M   'P 1'
#
loop_
_entity.id
_entity.type
_entity.pdbx_description
1 polymer ?
#
loop_
_entity_poly.entity_id
_entity_poly.type
_entity_poly.pdbx_seq_one_letter_code
_entity_poly.pdbx_strand_id
1 'polypeptide(L)'
;MNQSENRRYLIEELLKEQPRYAHLQIPTDAEGEKQLLRSLMNVRMPKKIRPEFLHVQDEYLKAVAEEKGVVTLSDMEAVQPDLYIWKGDITRLKVGAIVNAANSGMTGCYQPCHNCIDNCIHTYAGIELRLACADLMEKQGKEEPTGQAKITPAYNLPCDYVIHTVGPIVQGRLTKHHEELLASCYRSCLQIADEHDVKSIAFCCISTGVFMFPNDRAAEIAVETVERYKAQTASKIQVVFNVFKDIDEQLYHALLAR
;
A
#
# COMPACT_ATOMS: atom_id res chain seq x y z
N MET A 1 14.31 23.84 -4.69
CA MET A 1 13.10 24.42 -5.35
C MET A 1 11.95 24.37 -4.34
N ASN A 2 10.93 25.21 -4.48
CA ASN A 2 9.73 25.10 -3.64
C ASN A 2 8.79 23.98 -4.15
N GLN A 3 7.73 23.63 -3.39
CA GLN A 3 6.82 22.53 -3.74
C GLN A 3 6.12 22.71 -5.10
N SER A 4 5.78 23.93 -5.49
CA SER A 4 5.18 24.20 -6.79
C SER A 4 6.17 24.02 -7.93
N GLU A 5 7.41 24.47 -7.74
CA GLU A 5 8.50 24.30 -8.71
C GLU A 5 8.86 22.81 -8.87
N ASN A 6 8.99 22.06 -7.76
CA ASN A 6 9.24 20.62 -7.78
C ASN A 6 8.14 19.89 -8.57
N ARG A 7 6.88 20.17 -8.26
CA ARG A 7 5.73 19.55 -8.93
C ARG A 7 5.73 19.84 -10.43
N ARG A 8 5.97 21.08 -10.82
CA ARG A 8 6.00 21.49 -12.22
C ARG A 8 7.15 20.83 -12.98
N TYR A 9 8.33 20.79 -12.40
CA TYR A 9 9.47 20.08 -12.96
C TYR A 9 9.16 18.60 -13.21
N LEU A 10 8.56 17.91 -12.22
CA LEU A 10 8.20 16.50 -12.35
C LEU A 10 7.17 16.26 -13.47
N ILE A 11 6.16 17.14 -13.59
CA ILE A 11 5.18 17.06 -14.68
C ILE A 11 5.86 17.22 -16.04
N GLU A 12 6.68 18.25 -16.20
CA GLU A 12 7.37 18.54 -17.47
C GLU A 12 8.27 17.38 -17.91
N GLU A 13 9.02 16.78 -16.99
CA GLU A 13 9.89 15.64 -17.28
C GLU A 13 9.08 14.38 -17.65
N LEU A 14 7.97 14.09 -16.96
CA LEU A 14 7.11 12.98 -17.31
C LEU A 14 6.37 13.15 -18.64
N LEU A 15 6.01 14.38 -19.00
CA LEU A 15 5.43 14.69 -20.32
C LEU A 15 6.47 14.50 -21.44
N LYS A 16 7.72 14.91 -21.22
CA LYS A 16 8.84 14.68 -22.17
C LYS A 16 9.13 13.19 -22.35
N GLU A 17 9.07 12.42 -21.26
CA GLU A 17 9.32 10.96 -21.32
C GLU A 17 8.20 10.21 -22.04
N GLN A 18 6.98 10.73 -22.06
CA GLN A 18 5.78 10.07 -22.58
C GLN A 18 5.14 10.85 -23.74
N PRO A 19 5.67 10.75 -24.98
CA PRO A 19 5.24 11.56 -26.12
C PRO A 19 3.73 11.51 -26.40
N ARG A 20 3.07 10.40 -26.07
CA ARG A 20 1.60 10.25 -26.21
C ARG A 20 0.81 11.26 -25.39
N TYR A 21 1.43 11.85 -24.35
CA TYR A 21 0.81 12.84 -23.46
C TYR A 21 1.37 14.26 -23.66
N ALA A 22 2.32 14.46 -24.60
CA ALA A 22 2.95 15.76 -24.85
C ALA A 22 1.97 16.86 -25.25
N HIS A 23 0.76 16.49 -25.68
CA HIS A 23 -0.30 17.45 -26.04
C HIS A 23 -1.09 17.97 -24.83
N LEU A 24 -0.91 17.38 -23.64
CA LEU A 24 -1.61 17.81 -22.44
C LEU A 24 -1.07 19.17 -21.98
N GLN A 25 -2.00 20.09 -21.68
CA GLN A 25 -1.67 21.36 -21.07
C GLN A 25 -1.54 21.20 -19.55
N ILE A 26 -0.49 21.81 -18.98
CA ILE A 26 -0.34 21.82 -17.52
C ILE A 26 -1.36 22.80 -16.95
N PRO A 27 -2.21 22.35 -16.00
CA PRO A 27 -3.16 23.22 -15.31
C PRO A 27 -2.47 24.43 -14.66
N THR A 28 -3.20 25.50 -14.48
CA THR A 28 -2.71 26.73 -13.85
C THR A 28 -2.94 26.79 -12.34
N ASP A 29 -3.79 25.89 -11.84
CA ASP A 29 -4.09 25.76 -10.41
C ASP A 29 -3.35 24.57 -9.78
N ALA A 30 -3.10 24.67 -8.48
CA ALA A 30 -2.31 23.69 -7.75
C ALA A 30 -2.96 22.30 -7.70
N GLU A 31 -4.29 22.23 -7.62
CA GLU A 31 -5.00 20.95 -7.53
C GLU A 31 -4.96 20.21 -8.87
N GLY A 32 -5.20 20.93 -9.97
CA GLY A 32 -5.06 20.36 -11.31
C GLY A 32 -3.65 19.87 -11.60
N GLU A 33 -2.61 20.61 -11.19
CA GLU A 33 -1.21 20.16 -11.30
C GLU A 33 -0.96 18.88 -10.48
N LYS A 34 -1.46 18.79 -9.24
CA LYS A 34 -1.34 17.58 -8.39
C LYS A 34 -2.00 16.37 -9.07
N GLN A 35 -3.19 16.54 -9.61
CA GLN A 35 -3.91 15.48 -10.33
C GLN A 35 -3.18 15.05 -11.61
N LEU A 36 -2.65 16.00 -12.38
CA LEU A 36 -1.88 15.69 -13.58
C LEU A 36 -0.59 14.93 -13.23
N LEU A 37 0.17 15.39 -12.24
CA LEU A 37 1.37 14.68 -11.77
C LEU A 37 1.04 13.24 -11.36
N ARG A 38 0.02 13.07 -10.52
CA ARG A 38 -0.41 11.74 -10.07
C ARG A 38 -0.80 10.86 -11.25
N SER A 39 -1.58 11.39 -12.21
CA SER A 39 -2.00 10.67 -13.41
C SER A 39 -0.80 10.19 -14.23
N LEU A 40 0.18 11.06 -14.46
CA LEU A 40 1.39 10.74 -15.22
C LEU A 40 2.25 9.66 -14.52
N MET A 41 2.38 9.75 -13.19
CA MET A 41 3.05 8.72 -12.40
C MET A 41 2.30 7.38 -12.45
N ASN A 42 0.97 7.40 -12.39
CA ASN A 42 0.15 6.18 -12.40
C ASN A 42 0.26 5.42 -13.74
N VAL A 43 0.30 6.11 -14.87
CA VAL A 43 0.37 5.47 -16.20
C VAL A 43 1.80 5.17 -16.64
N ARG A 44 2.81 5.62 -15.90
CA ARG A 44 4.19 5.41 -16.25
C ARG A 44 4.60 3.95 -16.10
N MET A 45 5.15 3.39 -17.18
CA MET A 45 5.71 2.03 -17.14
C MET A 45 6.97 1.97 -16.26
N PRO A 46 7.32 0.80 -15.67
CA PRO A 46 8.52 0.64 -14.85
C PRO A 46 9.79 0.79 -15.70
N LYS A 47 10.41 1.97 -15.65
CA LYS A 47 11.65 2.30 -16.35
C LYS A 47 12.55 3.11 -15.43
N LYS A 48 13.85 2.90 -15.54
CA LYS A 48 14.84 3.77 -14.88
C LYS A 48 14.68 5.21 -15.36
N ILE A 49 14.99 6.15 -14.48
CA ILE A 49 14.99 7.58 -14.77
C ILE A 49 16.27 8.20 -14.19
N ARG A 50 16.55 9.44 -14.58
CA ARG A 50 17.72 10.17 -14.11
C ARG A 50 17.69 10.40 -12.59
N PRO A 51 18.86 10.37 -11.92
CA PRO A 51 18.95 10.66 -10.49
C PRO A 51 18.37 12.02 -10.08
N GLU A 52 18.50 13.03 -10.95
CA GLU A 52 17.96 14.37 -10.70
C GLU A 52 16.43 14.37 -10.55
N PHE A 53 15.74 13.58 -11.38
CA PHE A 53 14.29 13.41 -11.26
C PHE A 53 13.93 12.78 -9.91
N LEU A 54 14.63 11.72 -9.54
CA LEU A 54 14.38 11.01 -8.26
C LEU A 54 14.61 11.95 -7.06
N HIS A 55 15.66 12.74 -7.09
CA HIS A 55 15.93 13.71 -6.03
C HIS A 55 14.79 14.73 -5.86
N VAL A 56 14.31 15.31 -6.96
CA VAL A 56 13.17 16.25 -6.91
C VAL A 56 11.87 15.56 -6.49
N GLN A 57 11.63 14.32 -6.97
CA GLN A 57 10.50 13.53 -6.56
C GLN A 57 10.50 13.25 -5.05
N ASP A 58 11.66 12.88 -4.51
CA ASP A 58 11.81 12.55 -3.11
C ASP A 58 11.56 13.77 -2.23
N GLU A 59 12.11 14.93 -2.58
CA GLU A 59 11.79 16.19 -1.87
C GLU A 59 10.30 16.51 -1.93
N TYR A 60 9.68 16.36 -3.10
CA TYR A 60 8.25 16.62 -3.28
C TYR A 60 7.38 15.68 -2.45
N LEU A 61 7.60 14.36 -2.55
CA LEU A 61 6.76 13.36 -1.88
C LEU A 61 6.94 13.32 -0.37
N LYS A 62 8.16 13.55 0.15
CA LYS A 62 8.41 13.70 1.60
C LYS A 62 7.66 14.89 2.18
N ALA A 63 7.70 16.02 1.50
CA ALA A 63 6.94 17.19 1.94
C ALA A 63 5.41 16.96 1.86
N VAL A 64 4.93 16.22 0.84
CA VAL A 64 3.51 15.80 0.79
C VAL A 64 3.15 14.89 1.95
N ALA A 65 4.02 13.95 2.34
CA ALA A 65 3.78 13.08 3.49
C ALA A 65 3.72 13.88 4.81
N GLU A 66 4.61 14.85 4.99
CA GLU A 66 4.61 15.76 6.15
C GLU A 66 3.34 16.62 6.19
N GLU A 67 2.93 17.19 5.06
CA GLU A 67 1.70 17.99 4.94
C GLU A 67 0.45 17.16 5.29
N LYS A 68 0.38 15.89 4.87
CA LYS A 68 -0.70 14.97 5.23
C LYS A 68 -0.71 14.61 6.71
N GLY A 69 0.40 14.79 7.40
CA GLY A 69 0.63 14.43 8.79
C GLY A 69 0.97 12.94 8.95
N VAL A 70 2.16 12.67 9.46
CA VAL A 70 2.65 11.32 9.77
C VAL A 70 2.06 10.86 11.10
N VAL A 71 1.67 9.58 11.17
CA VAL A 71 1.07 8.95 12.36
C VAL A 71 1.94 7.78 12.79
N THR A 72 2.25 7.72 14.08
CA THR A 72 3.08 6.66 14.69
C THR A 72 2.24 5.78 15.61
N LEU A 73 2.79 4.65 16.06
CA LEU A 73 2.10 3.81 17.05
C LEU A 73 1.83 4.53 18.38
N SER A 74 2.66 5.51 18.75
CA SER A 74 2.44 6.30 19.97
C SER A 74 1.24 7.25 19.87
N ASP A 75 0.73 7.48 18.68
CA ASP A 75 -0.48 8.29 18.43
C ASP A 75 -1.76 7.42 18.45
N MET A 76 -1.61 6.11 18.69
CA MET A 76 -2.71 5.14 18.70
C MET A 76 -2.86 4.51 20.08
N GLU A 77 -4.08 4.16 20.44
CA GLU A 77 -4.36 3.34 21.62
C GLU A 77 -4.43 1.85 21.22
N ALA A 78 -3.69 1.00 21.96
CA ALA A 78 -3.74 -0.43 21.76
C ALA A 78 -5.10 -0.97 22.24
N VAL A 79 -5.79 -1.74 21.40
CA VAL A 79 -7.06 -2.40 21.76
C VAL A 79 -6.84 -3.71 22.49
N GLN A 80 -5.70 -4.36 22.23
CA GLN A 80 -5.16 -5.54 22.94
C GLN A 80 -3.62 -5.45 22.92
N PRO A 81 -2.88 -6.25 23.71
CA PRO A 81 -1.43 -6.26 23.66
C PRO A 81 -0.90 -6.46 22.23
N ASP A 82 -0.13 -5.48 21.74
CA ASP A 82 0.44 -5.42 20.39
C ASP A 82 -0.58 -5.39 19.22
N LEU A 83 -1.87 -5.14 19.48
CA LEU A 83 -2.90 -4.99 18.46
C LEU A 83 -3.56 -3.61 18.54
N TYR A 84 -3.61 -2.97 17.38
CA TYR A 84 -4.13 -1.62 17.20
C TYR A 84 -5.20 -1.60 16.11
N ILE A 85 -6.17 -0.70 16.23
CA ILE A 85 -7.08 -0.32 15.15
C ILE A 85 -6.80 1.14 14.84
N TRP A 86 -6.59 1.45 13.57
CA TRP A 86 -6.44 2.83 13.15
C TRP A 86 -7.23 3.11 11.87
N LYS A 87 -8.08 4.15 11.92
CA LYS A 87 -8.87 4.58 10.78
C LYS A 87 -8.23 5.75 10.07
N GLY A 88 -7.85 5.53 8.82
CA GLY A 88 -7.23 6.57 8.01
C GLY A 88 -6.46 6.07 6.81
N ASP A 89 -5.70 6.97 6.22
CA ASP A 89 -4.86 6.70 5.05
C ASP A 89 -3.55 6.00 5.45
N ILE A 90 -3.44 4.72 5.15
CA ILE A 90 -2.29 3.86 5.49
C ILE A 90 -0.94 4.46 5.04
N THR A 91 -0.94 5.29 3.99
CA THR A 91 0.29 5.94 3.49
C THR A 91 0.86 7.00 4.43
N ARG A 92 0.16 7.31 5.53
CA ARG A 92 0.60 8.22 6.59
C ARG A 92 1.30 7.50 7.75
N LEU A 93 1.26 6.16 7.79
CA LEU A 93 1.73 5.39 8.93
C LEU A 93 3.25 5.25 8.94
N LYS A 94 3.88 5.70 10.04
CA LYS A 94 5.29 5.45 10.34
C LYS A 94 5.39 4.20 11.20
N VAL A 95 5.43 3.07 10.53
CA VAL A 95 5.55 1.71 11.09
C VAL A 95 6.65 0.95 10.34
N GLY A 96 7.03 -0.23 10.82
CA GLY A 96 8.04 -1.04 10.12
C GLY A 96 7.61 -1.45 8.71
N ALA A 97 6.34 -1.85 8.53
CA ALA A 97 5.81 -2.16 7.20
C ALA A 97 4.33 -1.82 7.06
N ILE A 98 3.91 -1.44 5.86
CA ILE A 98 2.50 -1.41 5.47
C ILE A 98 2.21 -2.49 4.44
N VAL A 99 0.99 -3.05 4.46
CA VAL A 99 0.58 -4.08 3.50
C VAL A 99 -0.17 -3.45 2.35
N ASN A 100 0.27 -3.76 1.14
CA ASN A 100 -0.38 -3.43 -0.12
C ASN A 100 -1.20 -4.62 -0.62
N ALA A 101 -2.49 -4.42 -0.85
CA ALA A 101 -3.35 -5.36 -1.57
C ALA A 101 -3.14 -5.16 -3.08
N ALA A 102 -2.17 -5.87 -3.62
CA ALA A 102 -1.71 -5.78 -5.00
C ALA A 102 -2.55 -6.63 -5.96
N ASN A 103 -2.39 -6.40 -7.26
CA ASN A 103 -2.81 -7.34 -8.30
C ASN A 103 -1.70 -8.36 -8.61
N SER A 104 -2.00 -9.42 -9.37
CA SER A 104 -1.05 -10.49 -9.68
C SER A 104 0.19 -10.04 -10.47
N GLY A 105 0.11 -8.92 -11.18
CA GLY A 105 1.26 -8.32 -11.87
C GLY A 105 2.20 -7.55 -10.95
N MET A 106 1.78 -7.24 -9.73
CA MET A 106 2.54 -6.56 -8.65
C MET A 106 3.02 -5.12 -8.98
N THR A 107 2.87 -4.65 -10.20
CA THR A 107 3.42 -3.36 -10.64
C THR A 107 2.50 -2.16 -10.41
N GLY A 108 1.50 -2.30 -9.55
CA GLY A 108 0.58 -1.24 -9.17
C GLY A 108 -0.62 -1.10 -10.11
N CYS A 109 -1.51 -0.21 -9.74
CA CYS A 109 -2.68 0.14 -10.55
C CYS A 109 -2.30 1.25 -11.54
N TYR A 110 -2.55 1.02 -12.83
CA TYR A 110 -2.26 1.98 -13.90
C TYR A 110 -3.41 2.94 -14.22
N GLN A 111 -4.54 2.82 -13.53
CA GLN A 111 -5.66 3.74 -13.73
C GLN A 111 -5.35 5.12 -13.13
N PRO A 112 -5.40 6.20 -13.93
CA PRO A 112 -5.11 7.55 -13.46
C PRO A 112 -5.98 7.94 -12.25
N CYS A 113 -5.34 8.44 -11.21
CA CYS A 113 -6.00 8.92 -9.98
C CYS A 113 -6.98 7.95 -9.32
N HIS A 114 -6.84 6.64 -9.54
CA HIS A 114 -7.71 5.65 -8.90
C HIS A 114 -7.48 5.64 -7.39
N ASN A 115 -8.57 5.50 -6.61
CA ASN A 115 -8.51 5.55 -5.15
C ASN A 115 -8.35 4.16 -4.49
N CYS A 116 -7.91 3.14 -5.23
CA CYS A 116 -7.53 1.88 -4.59
C CYS A 116 -6.21 2.03 -3.84
N ILE A 117 -6.01 1.17 -2.85
CA ILE A 117 -4.83 1.20 -2.00
C ILE A 117 -3.54 1.01 -2.80
N ASP A 118 -3.54 0.13 -3.78
CA ASP A 118 -2.42 -0.15 -4.66
C ASP A 118 -1.98 1.11 -5.44
N ASN A 119 -2.92 1.87 -6.00
CA ASN A 119 -2.63 3.15 -6.64
C ASN A 119 -2.06 4.18 -5.66
N CYS A 120 -2.67 4.32 -4.47
CA CYS A 120 -2.24 5.28 -3.47
C CYS A 120 -0.82 4.97 -2.97
N ILE A 121 -0.53 3.72 -2.63
CA ILE A 121 0.80 3.30 -2.17
C ILE A 121 1.86 3.56 -3.23
N HIS A 122 1.63 3.14 -4.49
CA HIS A 122 2.57 3.40 -5.58
C HIS A 122 2.74 4.89 -5.88
N THR A 123 1.68 5.70 -5.74
CA THR A 123 1.76 7.15 -5.92
C THR A 123 2.68 7.80 -4.89
N TYR A 124 2.46 7.51 -3.60
CA TYR A 124 3.16 8.19 -2.52
C TYR A 124 4.54 7.59 -2.20
N ALA A 125 4.79 6.34 -2.58
CA ALA A 125 6.14 5.78 -2.57
C ALA A 125 7.04 6.39 -3.64
N GLY A 126 6.47 6.76 -4.79
CA GLY A 126 7.20 7.23 -5.96
C GLY A 126 7.40 6.14 -7.02
N ILE A 127 7.94 6.54 -8.18
CA ILE A 127 8.06 5.65 -9.35
C ILE A 127 9.02 4.48 -9.14
N GLU A 128 9.91 4.55 -8.17
CA GLU A 128 10.89 3.51 -7.86
C GLU A 128 10.23 2.25 -7.33
N LEU A 129 9.13 2.37 -6.57
CA LEU A 129 8.40 1.20 -6.05
C LEU A 129 7.92 0.30 -7.18
N ARG A 130 7.35 0.89 -8.25
CA ARG A 130 6.91 0.13 -9.42
C ARG A 130 8.06 -0.57 -10.13
N LEU A 131 9.21 0.08 -10.23
CA LEU A 131 10.42 -0.50 -10.82
C LEU A 131 10.92 -1.68 -9.98
N ALA A 132 11.00 -1.51 -8.65
CA ALA A 132 11.40 -2.62 -7.76
C ALA A 132 10.46 -3.82 -7.85
N CYS A 133 9.14 -3.58 -7.89
CA CYS A 133 8.17 -4.64 -8.09
C CYS A 133 8.35 -5.33 -9.47
N ALA A 134 8.57 -4.56 -10.54
CA ALA A 134 8.82 -5.13 -11.86
C ALA A 134 10.08 -6.01 -11.88
N ASP A 135 11.17 -5.57 -11.26
CA ASP A 135 12.41 -6.35 -11.14
C ASP A 135 12.20 -7.66 -10.36
N LEU A 136 11.35 -7.66 -9.32
CA LEU A 136 10.97 -8.88 -8.59
C LEU A 136 10.18 -9.84 -9.48
N MET A 137 9.21 -9.31 -10.24
CA MET A 137 8.37 -10.12 -11.10
C MET A 137 9.11 -10.65 -12.33
N GLU A 138 10.04 -9.90 -12.89
CA GLU A 138 10.93 -10.37 -13.97
C GLU A 138 11.79 -11.54 -13.50
N LYS A 139 12.39 -11.44 -12.30
CA LYS A 139 13.16 -12.53 -11.70
C LYS A 139 12.31 -13.77 -11.42
N GLN A 140 11.06 -13.58 -11.03
CA GLN A 140 10.11 -14.67 -10.78
C GLN A 140 9.64 -15.34 -12.08
N GLY A 141 9.49 -14.58 -13.16
CA GLY A 141 9.09 -15.07 -14.48
C GLY A 141 7.63 -15.51 -14.61
N LYS A 142 6.79 -15.23 -13.63
CA LYS A 142 5.34 -15.54 -13.61
C LYS A 142 4.58 -14.59 -12.71
N GLU A 143 3.27 -14.50 -12.87
CA GLU A 143 2.39 -13.75 -11.98
C GLU A 143 2.48 -14.21 -10.53
N GLU A 144 2.25 -13.29 -9.59
CA GLU A 144 2.23 -13.60 -8.16
C GLU A 144 0.99 -14.42 -7.81
N PRO A 145 1.17 -15.58 -7.17
CA PRO A 145 0.03 -16.39 -6.73
C PRO A 145 -0.74 -15.68 -5.60
N THR A 146 -2.06 -15.83 -5.59
CA THR A 146 -2.90 -15.40 -4.47
C THR A 146 -2.45 -16.05 -3.16
N GLY A 147 -2.39 -15.26 -2.09
CA GLY A 147 -2.04 -15.75 -0.76
C GLY A 147 -0.55 -15.71 -0.43
N GLN A 148 0.30 -15.30 -1.37
CA GLN A 148 1.74 -15.10 -1.15
C GLN A 148 2.07 -13.64 -0.87
N ALA A 149 3.29 -13.37 -0.40
CA ALA A 149 3.75 -12.01 -0.10
C ALA A 149 5.16 -11.76 -0.62
N LYS A 150 5.45 -10.49 -0.94
CA LYS A 150 6.79 -9.97 -1.28
C LYS A 150 7.03 -8.67 -0.53
N ILE A 151 8.28 -8.36 -0.27
CA ILE A 151 8.68 -7.15 0.45
C ILE A 151 9.58 -6.28 -0.43
N THR A 152 9.37 -4.97 -0.35
CA THR A 152 10.20 -3.94 -1.00
C THR A 152 10.50 -2.82 -0.02
N PRO A 153 11.55 -2.01 -0.25
CA PRO A 153 11.67 -0.71 0.40
C PRO A 153 10.43 0.15 0.16
N ALA A 154 10.11 1.03 1.09
CA ALA A 154 8.94 1.92 1.00
C ALA A 154 9.22 3.27 0.30
N TYR A 155 10.48 3.55 -0.01
CA TYR A 155 10.95 4.80 -0.67
C TYR A 155 10.50 6.06 0.08
N ASN A 156 9.52 6.82 -0.47
CA ASN A 156 9.08 8.09 0.11
C ASN A 156 7.94 7.98 1.12
N LEU A 157 7.45 6.77 1.38
CA LEU A 157 6.47 6.54 2.45
C LEU A 157 7.13 6.65 3.83
N PRO A 158 6.39 7.01 4.89
CA PRO A 158 6.92 7.11 6.25
C PRO A 158 7.35 5.77 6.87
N CYS A 159 6.85 4.64 6.36
CA CYS A 159 7.24 3.29 6.80
C CYS A 159 8.57 2.84 6.18
N ASP A 160 9.17 1.77 6.71
CA ASP A 160 10.44 1.23 6.20
C ASP A 160 10.23 0.34 4.96
N TYR A 161 9.15 -0.47 4.97
CA TYR A 161 8.87 -1.46 3.93
C TYR A 161 7.42 -1.40 3.46
N VAL A 162 7.20 -1.85 2.21
CA VAL A 162 5.88 -2.25 1.71
C VAL A 162 5.89 -3.76 1.51
N ILE A 163 4.93 -4.45 2.12
CA ILE A 163 4.69 -5.88 1.91
C ILE A 163 3.49 -6.01 0.98
N HIS A 164 3.72 -6.61 -0.19
CA HIS A 164 2.71 -6.77 -1.23
C HIS A 164 2.13 -8.16 -1.17
N THR A 165 0.81 -8.29 -1.18
CA THR A 165 0.10 -9.57 -1.26
C THR A 165 -1.06 -9.49 -2.22
N VAL A 166 -1.35 -10.59 -2.90
CA VAL A 166 -2.48 -10.71 -3.83
C VAL A 166 -3.61 -11.42 -3.12
N GLY A 167 -4.67 -10.68 -2.80
CA GLY A 167 -5.84 -11.24 -2.16
C GLY A 167 -6.75 -12.00 -3.14
N PRO A 168 -7.64 -12.89 -2.64
CA PRO A 168 -8.61 -13.59 -3.46
C PRO A 168 -9.68 -12.65 -4.01
N ILE A 169 -10.10 -12.90 -5.25
CA ILE A 169 -11.23 -12.23 -5.90
C ILE A 169 -12.47 -13.09 -5.74
N VAL A 170 -13.52 -12.56 -5.11
CA VAL A 170 -14.79 -13.25 -4.92
C VAL A 170 -15.75 -12.87 -6.04
N GLN A 171 -15.89 -13.75 -7.02
CA GLN A 171 -16.88 -13.60 -8.08
C GLN A 171 -18.07 -14.52 -7.78
N GLY A 172 -19.14 -13.95 -7.27
CA GLY A 172 -20.34 -14.70 -6.87
C GLY A 172 -20.28 -15.18 -5.42
N ARG A 173 -20.33 -16.51 -5.18
CA ARG A 173 -20.42 -17.06 -3.81
C ARG A 173 -19.03 -17.18 -3.16
N LEU A 174 -18.93 -16.74 -1.90
CA LEU A 174 -17.77 -17.01 -1.06
C LEU A 174 -17.60 -18.52 -0.82
N THR A 175 -16.35 -19.01 -0.90
CA THR A 175 -16.00 -20.41 -0.69
C THR A 175 -14.92 -20.54 0.38
N LYS A 176 -14.77 -21.75 0.96
CA LYS A 176 -13.67 -22.05 1.88
C LYS A 176 -12.28 -21.77 1.26
N HIS A 177 -12.12 -22.02 -0.02
CA HIS A 177 -10.86 -21.75 -0.72
C HIS A 177 -10.53 -20.25 -0.72
N HIS A 178 -11.52 -19.36 -0.93
CA HIS A 178 -11.31 -17.92 -0.79
C HIS A 178 -10.88 -17.53 0.63
N GLU A 179 -11.50 -18.15 1.65
CA GLU A 179 -11.15 -17.89 3.06
C GLU A 179 -9.72 -18.36 3.39
N GLU A 180 -9.34 -19.55 2.93
CA GLU A 180 -8.00 -20.11 3.09
C GLU A 180 -6.93 -19.22 2.40
N LEU A 181 -7.22 -18.71 1.20
CA LEU A 181 -6.34 -17.81 0.48
C LEU A 181 -6.21 -16.46 1.20
N LEU A 182 -7.29 -15.91 1.74
CA LEU A 182 -7.23 -14.66 2.52
C LEU A 182 -6.41 -14.86 3.79
N ALA A 183 -6.63 -15.94 4.54
CA ALA A 183 -5.81 -16.29 5.70
C ALA A 183 -4.33 -16.47 5.32
N SER A 184 -4.04 -17.04 4.13
CA SER A 184 -2.69 -17.17 3.61
C SER A 184 -2.04 -15.80 3.37
N CYS A 185 -2.77 -14.79 2.87
CA CYS A 185 -2.25 -13.43 2.71
C CYS A 185 -1.71 -12.86 4.03
N TYR A 186 -2.52 -12.90 5.08
CA TYR A 186 -2.12 -12.41 6.40
C TYR A 186 -0.91 -13.17 6.95
N ARG A 187 -0.93 -14.50 6.86
CA ARG A 187 0.15 -15.37 7.33
C ARG A 187 1.47 -15.11 6.59
N SER A 188 1.42 -15.04 5.26
CA SER A 188 2.61 -14.78 4.42
C SER A 188 3.19 -13.39 4.68
N CYS A 189 2.34 -12.38 4.91
CA CYS A 189 2.79 -11.04 5.27
C CYS A 189 3.47 -11.01 6.64
N LEU A 190 2.93 -11.69 7.65
CA LEU A 190 3.54 -11.78 8.98
C LEU A 190 4.87 -12.55 8.94
N GLN A 191 4.91 -13.65 8.19
CA GLN A 191 6.11 -14.46 8.04
C GLN A 191 7.25 -13.66 7.40
N ILE A 192 7.01 -12.98 6.27
CA ILE A 192 8.05 -12.18 5.62
C ILE A 192 8.46 -10.96 6.46
N ALA A 193 7.54 -10.42 7.27
CA ALA A 193 7.84 -9.36 8.23
C ALA A 193 8.79 -9.86 9.33
N ASP A 194 8.53 -11.02 9.93
CA ASP A 194 9.42 -11.62 10.93
C ASP A 194 10.78 -12.00 10.34
N GLU A 195 10.84 -12.53 9.10
CA GLU A 195 12.08 -12.85 8.39
C GLU A 195 12.97 -11.61 8.13
N HIS A 196 12.37 -10.42 8.09
CA HIS A 196 13.06 -9.13 7.91
C HIS A 196 13.16 -8.30 9.19
N ASP A 197 12.94 -8.91 10.36
CA ASP A 197 12.99 -8.23 11.66
C ASP A 197 12.08 -6.99 11.79
N VAL A 198 10.99 -6.95 11.04
CA VAL A 198 9.98 -5.88 11.09
C VAL A 198 9.26 -5.90 12.44
N LYS A 199 9.26 -4.77 13.15
CA LYS A 199 8.70 -4.70 14.52
C LYS A 199 7.22 -4.33 14.55
N SER A 200 6.73 -3.69 13.49
CA SER A 200 5.31 -3.30 13.38
C SER A 200 4.83 -3.38 11.94
N ILE A 201 3.62 -3.90 11.73
CA ILE A 201 3.00 -4.07 10.43
C ILE A 201 1.57 -3.50 10.45
N ALA A 202 1.21 -2.75 9.41
CA ALA A 202 -0.16 -2.27 9.23
C ALA A 202 -0.83 -2.97 8.05
N PHE A 203 -1.94 -3.66 8.31
CA PHE A 203 -2.74 -4.32 7.31
C PHE A 203 -3.90 -3.43 6.85
N CYS A 204 -4.06 -3.28 5.55
CA CYS A 204 -5.33 -2.82 4.97
C CYS A 204 -6.38 -3.95 5.00
N CYS A 205 -7.66 -3.60 4.76
CA CYS A 205 -8.74 -4.59 4.62
C CYS A 205 -8.60 -5.34 3.28
N ILE A 206 -7.75 -6.38 3.25
CA ILE A 206 -7.40 -7.13 2.03
C ILE A 206 -8.66 -7.70 1.38
N SER A 207 -8.77 -7.54 0.07
CA SER A 207 -9.86 -8.04 -0.80
C SER A 207 -11.26 -7.43 -0.59
N THR A 208 -11.49 -6.55 0.39
CA THR A 208 -12.84 -6.02 0.68
C THR A 208 -13.28 -4.86 -0.23
N GLY A 209 -12.41 -4.40 -1.12
CA GLY A 209 -12.71 -3.39 -2.12
C GLY A 209 -13.18 -4.00 -3.44
N VAL A 210 -12.41 -3.77 -4.50
CA VAL A 210 -12.69 -4.25 -5.87
C VAL A 210 -12.79 -5.78 -5.97
N PHE A 211 -12.15 -6.51 -5.06
CA PHE A 211 -12.16 -7.98 -5.03
C PHE A 211 -13.39 -8.58 -4.31
N MET A 212 -14.28 -7.73 -3.77
CA MET A 212 -15.62 -8.07 -3.31
C MET A 212 -15.70 -9.15 -2.22
N PHE A 213 -14.66 -9.35 -1.42
CA PHE A 213 -14.73 -10.22 -0.25
C PHE A 213 -15.64 -9.58 0.81
N PRO A 214 -16.60 -10.31 1.43
CA PRO A 214 -17.46 -9.76 2.47
C PRO A 214 -16.67 -9.21 3.65
N ASN A 215 -16.95 -7.97 4.07
CA ASN A 215 -16.15 -7.24 5.06
C ASN A 215 -16.16 -7.92 6.44
N ASP A 216 -17.31 -8.43 6.88
CA ASP A 216 -17.49 -9.14 8.16
C ASP A 216 -16.59 -10.39 8.21
N ARG A 217 -16.70 -11.24 7.19
CA ARG A 217 -15.91 -12.46 7.15
C ARG A 217 -14.41 -12.18 6.92
N ALA A 218 -14.07 -11.15 6.17
CA ALA A 218 -12.67 -10.74 5.99
C ALA A 218 -12.04 -10.26 7.30
N ALA A 219 -12.76 -9.48 8.11
CA ALA A 219 -12.28 -9.01 9.41
C ALA A 219 -12.09 -10.18 10.40
N GLU A 220 -13.04 -11.14 10.46
CA GLU A 220 -12.90 -12.35 11.27
C GLU A 220 -11.62 -13.12 10.89
N ILE A 221 -11.41 -13.40 9.61
CA ILE A 221 -10.23 -14.13 9.12
C ILE A 221 -8.94 -13.38 9.43
N ALA A 222 -8.94 -12.06 9.30
CA ALA A 222 -7.78 -11.23 9.60
C ALA A 222 -7.39 -11.36 11.08
N VAL A 223 -8.32 -11.12 11.99
CA VAL A 223 -8.09 -11.18 13.45
C VAL A 223 -7.67 -12.60 13.86
N GLU A 224 -8.46 -13.62 13.50
CA GLU A 224 -8.14 -15.02 13.83
C GLU A 224 -6.76 -15.45 13.32
N THR A 225 -6.38 -15.02 12.11
CA THR A 225 -5.09 -15.40 11.53
C THR A 225 -3.93 -14.73 12.24
N VAL A 226 -4.05 -13.44 12.56
CA VAL A 226 -3.04 -12.68 13.29
C VAL A 226 -2.84 -13.27 14.70
N GLU A 227 -3.93 -13.47 15.46
CA GLU A 227 -3.88 -14.03 16.80
C GLU A 227 -3.26 -15.44 16.81
N ARG A 228 -3.69 -16.29 15.88
CA ARG A 228 -3.15 -17.66 15.74
C ARG A 228 -1.67 -17.63 15.38
N TYR A 229 -1.25 -16.77 14.46
CA TYR A 229 0.15 -16.64 14.08
C TYR A 229 1.01 -16.23 15.27
N LYS A 230 0.62 -15.19 16.01
CA LYS A 230 1.34 -14.72 17.23
C LYS A 230 1.40 -15.82 18.30
N ALA A 231 0.32 -16.56 18.51
CA ALA A 231 0.30 -17.67 19.47
C ALA A 231 1.21 -18.85 19.08
N GLN A 232 1.31 -19.16 17.79
CA GLN A 232 2.11 -20.29 17.29
C GLN A 232 3.61 -19.98 17.20
N THR A 233 3.96 -18.73 16.85
CA THR A 233 5.36 -18.30 16.61
C THR A 233 5.98 -17.56 17.80
N ALA A 234 5.16 -17.14 18.77
CA ALA A 234 5.53 -16.22 19.85
C ALA A 234 6.05 -14.86 19.32
N SER A 235 5.72 -14.49 18.08
CA SER A 235 6.09 -13.21 17.48
C SER A 235 5.59 -12.04 18.32
N LYS A 236 6.46 -11.05 18.50
CA LYS A 236 6.17 -9.79 19.21
C LYS A 236 5.85 -8.64 18.27
N ILE A 237 5.60 -8.95 17.00
CA ILE A 237 5.26 -7.94 16.01
C ILE A 237 3.98 -7.19 16.45
N GLN A 238 4.05 -5.86 16.39
CA GLN A 238 2.90 -5.00 16.63
C GLN A 238 2.07 -4.91 15.36
N VAL A 239 0.76 -5.17 15.45
CA VAL A 239 -0.12 -5.22 14.30
C VAL A 239 -1.14 -4.10 14.36
N VAL A 240 -1.22 -3.31 13.31
CA VAL A 240 -2.25 -2.29 13.10
C VAL A 240 -3.25 -2.81 12.07
N PHE A 241 -4.50 -2.98 12.45
CA PHE A 241 -5.59 -3.14 11.51
C PHE A 241 -6.01 -1.75 11.01
N ASN A 242 -5.51 -1.39 9.84
CA ASN A 242 -5.85 -0.12 9.22
C ASN A 242 -7.19 -0.25 8.50
N VAL A 243 -8.17 0.48 8.96
CA VAL A 243 -9.51 0.55 8.40
C VAL A 243 -9.75 1.91 7.74
N PHE A 244 -10.64 1.95 6.77
CA PHE A 244 -10.98 3.18 6.06
C PHE A 244 -12.47 3.53 6.16
N LYS A 245 -13.35 2.52 6.14
CA LYS A 245 -14.81 2.68 6.25
C LYS A 245 -15.27 2.50 7.69
N ASP A 246 -16.37 3.17 8.05
CA ASP A 246 -16.99 3.05 9.37
C ASP A 246 -17.40 1.60 9.70
N ILE A 247 -17.89 0.88 8.71
CA ILE A 247 -18.29 -0.53 8.88
C ILE A 247 -17.09 -1.41 9.26
N ASP A 248 -15.93 -1.20 8.63
CA ASP A 248 -14.73 -1.97 8.94
C ASP A 248 -14.26 -1.67 10.36
N GLU A 249 -14.25 -0.40 10.76
CA GLU A 249 -13.89 0.03 12.12
C GLU A 249 -14.77 -0.66 13.18
N GLN A 250 -16.08 -0.66 12.98
CA GLN A 250 -17.03 -1.30 13.88
C GLN A 250 -16.81 -2.82 13.99
N LEU A 251 -16.55 -3.49 12.86
CA LEU A 251 -16.29 -4.93 12.81
C LEU A 251 -15.03 -5.30 13.60
N TYR A 252 -13.90 -4.59 13.36
CA TYR A 252 -12.65 -4.87 14.07
C TYR A 252 -12.77 -4.58 15.57
N HIS A 253 -13.42 -3.48 15.97
CA HIS A 253 -13.68 -3.21 17.39
C HIS A 253 -14.52 -4.30 18.05
N ALA A 254 -15.57 -4.77 17.39
CA ALA A 254 -16.42 -5.85 17.92
C ALA A 254 -15.67 -7.19 18.08
N LEU A 255 -14.74 -7.49 17.18
CA LEU A 255 -13.92 -8.70 17.21
C LEU A 255 -12.85 -8.65 18.32
N LEU A 256 -12.22 -7.51 18.51
CA LEU A 256 -11.11 -7.33 19.45
C LEU A 256 -11.55 -6.90 20.86
N ALA A 257 -12.83 -6.60 21.08
CA ALA A 257 -13.40 -6.34 22.40
C ALA A 257 -13.72 -7.62 23.20
N ARG A 258 -13.40 -8.79 22.66
CA ARG A 258 -13.69 -10.12 23.29
C ARG A 258 -12.64 -10.52 24.30
#